data_01cdafafb0f94aea7e90559b2ae9a31a
#
_entry.id   01cdafafb0f94aea7e90559b2ae9a31a
#
_cell.length_a   1.000
_cell.length_b   1.000
_cell.length_c   1.000
_cell.angle_alpha   90.00
_cell.angle_beta   90.00
_cell.angle_gamma   90.00
#
_symmetry.space_group_name_H-M   'P 1'
#
loop_
_entity.id
_entity.type
_entity.pdbx_description
1 polymer ?
#
loop_
_entity_poly.entity_id
_entity_poly.type
_entity_poly.pdbx_seq_one_letter_code
_entity_poly.pdbx_strand_id
1 'polypeptide(L)' 'MRLPEALHLLHQARQFVAEGEKDLCSQRGLVGRLERRGRDAGEARELLARIEGMQDEYLQYEARISNRVMLILKGF' A
#
# COMPACT_ATOMS: atom_id res chain seq x y z
N MET A 1 -12.68 -20.39 2.48
CA MET A 1 -11.38 -20.01 3.09
C MET A 1 -11.43 -20.25 4.58
N ARG A 2 -10.44 -20.91 5.12
CA ARG A 2 -10.34 -21.17 6.56
C ARG A 2 -9.69 -20.00 7.28
N LEU A 3 -9.97 -19.87 8.58
CA LEU A 3 -9.42 -18.78 9.39
C LEU A 3 -7.89 -18.68 9.35
N PRO A 4 -7.12 -19.79 9.51
CA PRO A 4 -5.65 -19.68 9.45
C PRO A 4 -5.14 -19.14 8.12
N GLU A 5 -5.75 -19.55 7.00
CA GLU A 5 -5.39 -19.04 5.67
C GLU A 5 -5.73 -17.55 5.53
N ALA A 6 -6.91 -17.15 6.01
CA ALA A 6 -7.35 -15.75 5.96
C ALA A 6 -6.44 -14.86 6.80
N LEU A 7 -6.02 -15.32 7.99
CA LEU A 7 -5.10 -14.56 8.85
C LEU A 7 -3.72 -14.44 8.21
N HIS A 8 -3.25 -15.49 7.53
CA HIS A 8 -1.97 -15.44 6.81
C HIS A 8 -2.03 -14.40 5.68
N LEU A 9 -3.11 -14.41 4.90
CA LEU A 9 -3.30 -13.44 3.82
C LEU A 9 -3.42 -12.02 4.35
N LEU A 10 -4.08 -11.83 5.48
CA LEU A 10 -4.20 -10.52 6.12
C LEU A 10 -2.82 -10.01 6.55
N HIS A 11 -2.00 -10.89 7.13
CA HIS A 11 -0.65 -10.54 7.52
C HIS A 11 0.17 -10.08 6.30
N GLN A 12 0.12 -10.82 5.20
CA GLN A 12 0.80 -10.45 3.96
C GLN A 12 0.27 -9.13 3.40
N ALA A 13 -1.04 -8.93 3.40
CA ALA A 13 -1.65 -7.70 2.90
C ALA A 13 -1.16 -6.49 3.71
N ARG A 14 -1.07 -6.62 5.02
CA ARG A 14 -0.56 -5.56 5.90
C ARG A 14 0.91 -5.26 5.65
N GLN A 15 1.71 -6.27 5.32
CA GLN A 15 3.12 -6.06 4.95
C GLN A 15 3.24 -5.26 3.66
N PHE A 16 2.42 -5.57 2.64
CA PHE A 16 2.40 -4.79 1.40
C PHE A 16 2.04 -3.32 1.67
N VAL A 17 1.04 -3.08 2.50
CA VAL A 17 0.65 -1.71 2.88
C VAL A 17 1.79 -1.00 3.60
N ALA A 18 2.46 -1.66 4.53
CA ALA A 18 3.57 -1.07 5.29
C ALA A 18 4.75 -0.72 4.37
N GLU A 19 5.10 -1.61 3.44
CA GLU A 19 6.15 -1.35 2.45
C GLU A 19 5.77 -0.23 1.50
N GLY A 20 4.51 -0.19 1.08
CA GLY A 20 3.98 0.87 0.24
C GLY A 20 4.07 2.25 0.91
N GLU A 21 3.81 2.32 2.22
CA GLU A 21 3.98 3.57 2.97
C GLU A 21 5.43 4.05 2.95
N LYS A 22 6.39 3.14 3.10
CA LYS A 22 7.82 3.48 3.03
C LYS A 22 8.19 3.99 1.64
N ASP A 23 7.71 3.31 0.61
CA ASP A 23 7.98 3.70 -0.78
C ASP A 23 7.40 5.08 -1.08
N LEU A 24 6.18 5.35 -0.62
CA LEU A 24 5.55 6.67 -0.76
C LEU A 24 6.38 7.75 -0.08
N CYS A 25 6.80 7.50 1.14
CA CYS A 25 7.59 8.45 1.92
C CYS A 25 8.91 8.77 1.19
N SER A 26 9.62 7.74 0.72
CA SER A 26 10.88 7.89 -0.01
C SER A 26 10.67 8.68 -1.30
N GLN A 27 9.64 8.34 -2.07
CA GLN A 27 9.40 8.98 -3.36
C GLN A 27 8.93 10.42 -3.21
N ARG A 28 8.07 10.71 -2.23
CA ARG A 28 7.66 12.09 -1.92
C ARG A 28 8.86 12.94 -1.51
N GLY A 29 9.77 12.35 -0.74
CA GLY A 29 11.01 13.01 -0.35
C GLY A 29 11.88 13.36 -1.55
N LEU A 30 12.01 12.45 -2.52
CA LEU A 30 12.77 12.69 -3.74
C LEU A 30 12.16 13.83 -4.57
N VAL A 31 10.85 13.78 -4.79
CA VAL A 31 10.14 14.83 -5.52
C VAL A 31 10.38 16.19 -4.86
N GLY A 32 10.22 16.26 -3.54
CA GLY A 32 10.42 17.50 -2.79
C GLY A 32 11.85 18.04 -2.90
N ARG A 33 12.84 17.15 -2.85
CA ARG A 33 14.25 17.58 -2.99
C ARG A 33 14.55 18.13 -4.37
N LEU A 34 14.04 17.46 -5.42
CA LEU A 34 14.24 17.93 -6.80
C LEU A 34 13.60 19.30 -7.02
N GLU A 35 12.38 19.47 -6.51
CA GLU A 35 11.67 20.75 -6.62
C GLU A 35 12.40 21.88 -5.90
N ARG A 36 12.87 21.62 -4.69
CA ARG A 36 13.60 22.63 -3.91
C ARG A 36 14.92 23.05 -4.56
N ARG A 37 15.53 22.14 -5.32
CA ARG A 37 16.78 22.41 -6.05
C ARG A 37 16.56 22.98 -7.44
N GLY A 38 15.31 23.25 -7.81
CA GLY A 38 14.97 23.73 -9.15
C GLY A 38 15.25 22.74 -10.26
N ARG A 39 15.29 21.43 -9.93
CA ARG A 39 15.51 20.37 -10.90
C ARG A 39 14.19 19.82 -11.43
N ASP A 40 14.24 19.19 -12.62
CA ASP A 40 13.09 18.56 -13.21
C ASP A 40 12.66 17.34 -12.36
N ALA A 41 11.44 17.39 -11.83
CA ALA A 41 10.87 16.33 -11.02
C ALA A 41 9.81 15.51 -11.79
N GLY A 42 9.69 15.69 -13.10
CA GLY A 42 8.64 15.07 -13.90
C GLY A 42 8.57 13.55 -13.77
N GLU A 43 9.70 12.88 -14.01
CA GLU A 43 9.77 11.40 -13.88
C GLU A 43 9.52 10.95 -12.46
N ALA A 44 10.05 11.67 -11.48
CA ALA A 44 9.86 11.34 -10.07
C ALA A 44 8.39 11.46 -9.66
N ARG A 45 7.67 12.47 -10.18
CA ARG A 45 6.22 12.62 -9.93
C ARG A 45 5.42 11.52 -10.61
N GLU A 46 5.79 11.11 -11.81
CA GLU A 46 5.13 10.01 -12.51
C GLU A 46 5.26 8.72 -11.73
N LEU A 47 6.46 8.43 -11.22
CA LEU A 47 6.67 7.24 -10.40
C LEU A 47 5.87 7.34 -9.10
N LEU A 48 5.83 8.51 -8.47
CA LEU A 48 5.02 8.73 -7.27
C LEU A 48 3.55 8.41 -7.53
N ALA A 49 3.00 8.87 -8.65
CA ALA A 49 1.61 8.59 -9.01
C ALA A 49 1.34 7.08 -9.15
N ARG A 50 2.28 6.34 -9.74
CA ARG A 50 2.16 4.87 -9.86
C ARG A 50 2.21 4.20 -8.49
N ILE A 51 3.12 4.63 -7.62
CA ILE A 51 3.22 4.09 -6.25
C ILE A 51 1.94 4.38 -5.47
N GLU A 52 1.37 5.58 -5.61
CA GLU A 52 0.09 5.92 -4.99
C GLU A 52 -1.03 5.00 -5.46
N GLY A 53 -1.10 4.72 -6.77
CA GLY A 53 -2.08 3.81 -7.33
C GLY A 53 -1.93 2.39 -6.81
N MET A 54 -0.70 1.90 -6.72
CA MET A 54 -0.41 0.57 -6.16
C MET A 54 -0.80 0.50 -4.68
N GLN A 55 -0.52 1.56 -3.92
CA GLN A 55 -0.87 1.59 -2.51
C GLN A 55 -2.39 1.55 -2.30
N ASP A 56 -3.15 2.24 -3.14
CA ASP A 56 -4.61 2.18 -3.11
C ASP A 56 -5.10 0.75 -3.33
N GLU A 57 -4.50 0.02 -4.25
CA GLU A 57 -4.83 -1.38 -4.50
C GLU A 57 -4.51 -2.27 -3.29
N TYR A 58 -3.35 -2.06 -2.66
CA TYR A 58 -2.97 -2.80 -1.45
C TYR A 58 -3.93 -2.53 -0.30
N LEU A 59 -4.34 -1.28 -0.12
CA LEU A 59 -5.30 -0.91 0.93
C LEU A 59 -6.67 -1.56 0.68
N GLN A 60 -7.12 -1.59 -0.56
CA GLN A 60 -8.37 -2.26 -0.94
C GLN A 60 -8.29 -3.76 -0.70
N TYR A 61 -7.16 -4.38 -1.05
CA TYR A 61 -6.93 -5.80 -0.82
C TYR A 61 -6.94 -6.12 0.67
N GLU A 62 -6.24 -5.32 1.48
CA GLU A 62 -6.24 -5.48 2.93
C GLU A 62 -7.66 -5.40 3.49
N ALA A 63 -8.44 -4.43 3.05
CA ALA A 63 -9.82 -4.23 3.50
C ALA A 63 -10.69 -5.46 3.17
N ARG A 64 -10.55 -6.02 1.96
CA ARG A 64 -11.29 -7.23 1.56
C ARG A 64 -10.95 -8.43 2.42
N ILE A 65 -9.66 -8.64 2.68
CA ILE A 65 -9.22 -9.78 3.50
C ILE A 65 -9.61 -9.59 4.96
N SER A 66 -9.49 -8.38 5.48
CA SER A 66 -9.91 -8.05 6.84
C SER A 66 -11.41 -8.33 7.02
N ASN A 67 -12.23 -7.94 6.05
CA ASN A 67 -13.66 -8.24 6.06
C ASN A 67 -13.93 -9.75 6.05
N ARG A 68 -13.18 -10.51 5.26
CA ARG A 68 -13.31 -11.98 5.22
C ARG A 68 -12.99 -12.60 6.58
N VAL A 69 -11.94 -12.12 7.24
CA VAL A 69 -11.58 -12.59 8.58
C VAL A 69 -12.73 -12.33 9.56
N MET A 70 -13.31 -11.12 9.52
CA MET A 70 -14.45 -10.78 10.39
C MET A 70 -15.64 -11.71 10.14
N LEU A 71 -15.96 -12.00 8.88
CA LEU A 71 -17.08 -12.88 8.54
C LEU A 71 -16.83 -14.30 9.05
N ILE A 72 -15.63 -14.83 8.91
CA ILE A 72 -15.27 -16.15 9.43
C ILE A 72 -15.41 -16.19 10.95
N LEU A 73 -14.93 -15.17 11.64
CA LEU A 73 -15.02 -15.08 13.10
C LEU A 73 -16.47 -14.98 13.59
N LYS A 74 -17.36 -14.40 12.80
CA LYS A 74 -18.79 -14.30 13.13
C LYS A 74 -19.55 -15.58 12.75
N GLY A 75 -18.92 -16.53 12.08
CA GLY A 75 -19.54 -17.80 11.71
C GLY A 75 -20.36 -17.77 10.43
N PHE A 76 -20.10 -16.83 9.54
CA PHE A 76 -20.75 -16.73 8.22
C PHE A 76 -19.98 -17.46 7.15
#